data_b6a60f7c3eff1a32f82fe62859f09b25
#
_entry.id   b6a60f7c3eff1a32f82fe62859f09b25
#
_cell.length_a   1.000
_cell.length_b   1.000
_cell.length_c   1.000
_cell.angle_alpha   90.00
_cell.angle_beta   90.00
_cell.angle_gamma   90.00
#
_symmetry.space_group_name_H-M   'P 1'
#
loop_
_entity.id
_entity.type
_entity.pdbx_description
1 polymer ?
#
loop_
_entity_poly.entity_id
_entity_poly.type
_entity_poly.pdbx_seq_one_letter_code
_entity_poly.pdbx_strand_id
1 'polypeptide(L)'
;MKNKLIIYELNELPRTLLNYYVKIKPYSNLSKFKKYGCDFDTFTTDKGELHPWSTWPTFYRGVDNSKHKITFLNQNRELDKKYPPIWEILLKNNLSIGIFGSLQSFPPIINKNVKFYLPDTFAPNYNAIPEDLETFQRFNLKIVSNNSGEVRSIRFIEIKYFFKCIIKNIIGIKSLSIIIFQILLEIINKKYKRRRSLIQPHLTFDLYYQYLKKHKPDFSTFFTNHLAGMMHYYWLDIFPNDFKKPYRKPILFNKKSVIKALDLADKQIGLLMKFAEENSYQLW
;
A
#
# COMPACT_ATOMS: atom_id res chain seq x y z
N MET A 1 -10.89 25.48 -11.46
CA MET A 1 -11.17 24.11 -10.95
C MET A 1 -10.23 23.83 -9.79
N LYS A 2 -10.70 23.24 -8.67
CA LYS A 2 -9.80 22.82 -7.60
C LYS A 2 -8.95 21.65 -8.10
N ASN A 3 -7.64 21.74 -7.97
CA ASN A 3 -6.75 20.61 -8.30
C ASN A 3 -6.94 19.50 -7.27
N LYS A 4 -7.41 18.34 -7.73
CA LYS A 4 -7.55 17.15 -6.88
C LYS A 4 -6.30 16.32 -6.99
N LEU A 5 -5.94 15.60 -5.89
CA LEU A 5 -4.69 14.86 -5.81
C LEU A 5 -4.92 13.43 -5.29
N ILE A 6 -4.31 12.47 -5.97
CA ILE A 6 -4.13 11.10 -5.50
C ILE A 6 -2.65 10.87 -5.28
N ILE A 7 -2.28 10.32 -4.11
CA ILE A 7 -0.93 9.84 -3.84
C ILE A 7 -0.96 8.30 -3.76
N TYR A 8 -0.24 7.62 -4.66
CA TYR A 8 -0.04 6.18 -4.63
C TYR A 8 1.28 5.86 -3.92
N GLU A 9 1.19 5.39 -2.70
CA GLU A 9 2.30 5.17 -1.77
C GLU A 9 2.85 3.74 -1.91
N LEU A 10 3.75 3.52 -2.87
CA LEU A 10 4.41 2.23 -3.09
C LEU A 10 5.72 2.17 -2.28
N ASN A 11 5.66 1.51 -1.12
CA ASN A 11 6.78 1.48 -0.18
C ASN A 11 8.02 0.78 -0.77
N GLU A 12 9.18 1.42 -0.57
CA GLU A 12 10.50 0.89 -0.90
C GLU A 12 10.72 0.51 -2.38
N LEU A 13 10.06 1.15 -3.34
CA LEU A 13 10.39 0.93 -4.75
C LEU A 13 11.70 1.67 -5.10
N PRO A 14 12.85 0.99 -5.22
CA PRO A 14 14.09 1.65 -5.59
C PRO A 14 14.13 1.93 -7.09
N ARG A 15 14.78 3.03 -7.47
CA ARG A 15 14.97 3.43 -8.88
C ARG A 15 15.58 2.33 -9.74
N THR A 16 16.52 1.57 -9.19
CA THR A 16 17.15 0.43 -9.88
C THR A 16 16.13 -0.61 -10.33
N LEU A 17 15.20 -0.98 -9.44
CA LEU A 17 14.17 -1.97 -9.76
C LEU A 17 13.11 -1.40 -10.72
N LEU A 18 12.72 -0.13 -10.54
CA LEU A 18 11.82 0.54 -11.47
C LEU A 18 12.43 0.58 -12.89
N ASN A 19 13.68 1.00 -13.02
CA ASN A 19 14.39 1.04 -14.30
C ASN A 19 14.50 -0.33 -14.95
N TYR A 20 14.80 -1.34 -14.14
CA TYR A 20 14.82 -2.73 -14.62
C TYR A 20 13.46 -3.15 -15.18
N TYR A 21 12.36 -2.88 -14.43
CA TYR A 21 11.00 -3.23 -14.86
C TYR A 21 10.60 -2.51 -16.16
N VAL A 22 10.83 -1.21 -16.23
CA VAL A 22 10.52 -0.39 -17.41
C VAL A 22 11.29 -0.88 -18.64
N LYS A 23 12.55 -1.30 -18.46
CA LYS A 23 13.36 -1.88 -19.55
C LYS A 23 12.77 -3.19 -20.08
N ILE A 24 12.30 -4.10 -19.21
CA ILE A 24 11.75 -5.39 -19.64
C ILE A 24 10.27 -5.32 -20.06
N LYS A 25 9.56 -4.23 -19.67
CA LYS A 25 8.15 -3.98 -20.01
C LYS A 25 7.92 -2.53 -20.50
N PRO A 26 8.45 -2.17 -21.67
CA PRO A 26 8.46 -0.78 -22.15
C PRO A 26 7.06 -0.19 -22.43
N TYR A 27 6.03 -1.04 -22.56
CA TYR A 27 4.65 -0.61 -22.79
C TYR A 27 3.76 -0.68 -21.55
N SER A 28 4.34 -0.95 -20.38
CA SER A 28 3.63 -0.98 -19.11
C SER A 28 3.09 0.40 -18.71
N ASN A 29 2.15 0.43 -17.75
CA ASN A 29 1.63 1.69 -17.20
C ASN A 29 2.70 2.45 -16.41
N LEU A 30 3.57 1.75 -15.68
CA LEU A 30 4.73 2.34 -15.02
C LEU A 30 5.69 2.99 -16.02
N SER A 31 5.91 2.37 -17.18
CA SER A 31 6.72 2.96 -18.25
C SER A 31 6.09 4.23 -18.81
N LYS A 32 4.77 4.22 -19.02
CA LYS A 32 4.02 5.40 -19.45
C LYS A 32 4.03 6.48 -18.38
N PHE A 33 3.78 6.12 -17.11
CA PHE A 33 3.80 7.05 -15.98
C PHE A 33 5.15 7.75 -15.86
N LYS A 34 6.25 6.98 -15.95
CA LYS A 34 7.62 7.54 -15.93
C LYS A 34 7.91 8.42 -17.16
N LYS A 35 7.40 8.07 -18.33
CA LYS A 35 7.66 8.82 -19.59
C LYS A 35 6.92 10.16 -19.63
N TYR A 36 5.68 10.20 -19.15
CA TYR A 36 4.80 11.37 -19.27
C TYR A 36 4.70 12.19 -17.99
N GLY A 37 5.13 11.64 -16.85
CA GLY A 37 5.20 12.32 -15.56
C GLY A 37 6.53 13.01 -15.32
N CYS A 38 6.60 13.73 -14.20
CA CYS A 38 7.86 14.27 -13.68
C CYS A 38 8.45 13.28 -12.67
N ASP A 39 9.73 12.99 -12.81
CA ASP A 39 10.47 12.05 -11.96
C ASP A 39 11.45 12.82 -11.08
N PHE A 40 11.32 12.73 -9.76
CA PHE A 40 12.14 13.42 -8.79
C PHE A 40 12.83 12.45 -7.84
N ASP A 41 14.11 12.70 -7.55
CA ASP A 41 14.77 12.06 -6.41
C ASP A 41 14.45 12.85 -5.15
N THR A 42 14.04 12.15 -4.09
CA THR A 42 13.79 12.72 -2.78
C THR A 42 14.75 12.13 -1.75
N PHE A 43 15.12 12.96 -0.79
CA PHE A 43 16.00 12.57 0.30
C PHE A 43 15.32 12.90 1.62
N THR A 44 15.51 12.04 2.61
CA THR A 44 15.09 12.35 3.97
C THR A 44 16.25 12.97 4.75
N THR A 45 15.91 13.92 5.63
CA THR A 45 16.82 14.47 6.63
C THR A 45 16.66 13.80 7.99
N ASP A 46 15.85 12.74 8.06
CA ASP A 46 15.66 11.93 9.28
C ASP A 46 16.97 11.36 9.79
N LYS A 47 17.08 11.27 11.11
CA LYS A 47 18.26 10.74 11.81
C LYS A 47 17.99 9.39 12.44
N GLY A 48 19.07 8.62 12.64
CA GLY A 48 19.00 7.29 13.23
C GLY A 48 18.67 6.19 12.22
N GLU A 49 18.09 5.11 12.69
CA GLU A 49 17.64 4.02 11.83
C GLU A 49 16.40 4.44 11.06
N LEU A 50 16.48 4.34 9.74
CA LEU A 50 15.39 4.75 8.84
C LEU A 50 14.43 3.56 8.63
N HIS A 51 13.22 3.73 9.11
CA HIS A 51 12.14 2.76 8.92
C HIS A 51 10.94 3.41 8.22
N PRO A 52 10.14 2.68 7.45
CA PRO A 52 8.95 3.24 6.81
C PRO A 52 8.00 3.93 7.80
N TRP A 53 7.86 3.41 9.03
CA TRP A 53 6.99 4.02 10.05
C TRP A 53 7.54 5.31 10.67
N SER A 54 8.76 5.72 10.38
CA SER A 54 9.31 7.06 10.71
C SER A 54 9.41 7.97 9.49
N THR A 55 9.82 7.45 8.33
CA THR A 55 10.03 8.24 7.12
C THR A 55 8.73 8.67 6.43
N TRP A 56 7.68 7.83 6.42
CA TRP A 56 6.39 8.25 5.92
C TRP A 56 5.74 9.37 6.74
N PRO A 57 5.77 9.36 8.09
CA PRO A 57 5.41 10.55 8.88
C PRO A 57 6.14 11.83 8.48
N THR A 58 7.44 11.76 8.17
CA THR A 58 8.23 12.90 7.65
C THR A 58 7.65 13.41 6.34
N PHE A 59 7.33 12.52 5.40
CA PHE A 59 6.69 12.88 4.14
C PHE A 59 5.34 13.56 4.35
N TYR A 60 4.48 12.99 5.21
CA TYR A 60 3.14 13.56 5.45
C TYR A 60 3.14 14.89 6.19
N ARG A 61 4.20 15.21 6.95
CA ARG A 61 4.28 16.41 7.79
C ARG A 61 5.20 17.49 7.24
N GLY A 62 6.03 17.15 6.24
CA GLY A 62 7.02 18.06 5.68
C GLY A 62 8.09 18.50 6.68
N VAL A 63 8.31 17.74 7.74
CA VAL A 63 9.35 17.97 8.75
C VAL A 63 9.98 16.64 9.16
N ASP A 64 11.27 16.63 9.50
CA ASP A 64 12.02 15.45 9.86
C ASP A 64 11.64 14.87 11.24
N ASN A 65 12.12 13.66 11.51
CA ASN A 65 11.82 12.93 12.75
C ASN A 65 12.39 13.60 14.00
N SER A 66 13.35 14.53 13.89
CA SER A 66 13.83 15.33 15.03
C SER A 66 12.78 16.31 15.53
N LYS A 67 11.82 16.69 14.67
CA LYS A 67 10.71 17.59 14.98
C LYS A 67 9.45 16.84 15.36
N HIS A 68 8.96 15.92 14.51
CA HIS A 68 7.70 15.19 14.79
C HIS A 68 7.85 14.05 15.80
N LYS A 69 9.08 13.61 16.11
CA LYS A 69 9.41 12.57 17.12
C LYS A 69 8.73 11.20 16.92
N ILE A 70 8.20 10.89 15.75
CA ILE A 70 7.60 9.61 15.45
C ILE A 70 8.68 8.66 14.95
N THR A 71 9.06 7.68 15.79
CA THR A 71 10.14 6.72 15.51
C THR A 71 9.68 5.28 15.67
N PHE A 72 8.54 5.03 16.32
CA PHE A 72 7.98 3.70 16.57
C PHE A 72 6.53 3.59 16.11
N LEU A 73 6.09 2.36 15.85
CA LEU A 73 4.69 2.06 15.56
C LEU A 73 3.80 2.31 16.80
N ASN A 74 2.60 2.85 16.57
CA ASN A 74 1.61 3.14 17.61
C ASN A 74 2.12 4.02 18.76
N GLN A 75 3.13 4.83 18.49
CA GLN A 75 3.66 5.80 19.44
C GLN A 75 2.62 6.88 19.74
N ASN A 76 2.62 7.39 20.98
CA ASN A 76 1.84 8.58 21.31
C ASN A 76 2.31 9.77 20.45
N ARG A 77 1.35 10.40 19.74
CA ARG A 77 1.62 11.47 18.78
C ARG A 77 1.19 12.84 19.31
N GLU A 78 1.60 13.17 20.54
CA GLU A 78 1.28 14.48 21.16
C GLU A 78 1.75 15.67 20.30
N LEU A 79 2.81 15.49 19.52
CA LEU A 79 3.34 16.52 18.63
C LEU A 79 2.54 16.68 17.31
N ASP A 80 1.56 15.84 17.04
CA ASP A 80 0.70 15.98 15.85
C ASP A 80 -0.01 17.34 15.81
N LYS A 81 -0.32 17.92 16.98
CA LYS A 81 -0.90 19.27 17.06
C LYS A 81 0.03 20.34 16.51
N LYS A 82 1.35 20.19 16.71
CA LYS A 82 2.36 21.13 16.24
C LYS A 82 2.78 20.87 14.79
N TYR A 83 2.86 19.61 14.41
CA TYR A 83 3.26 19.16 13.08
C TYR A 83 2.21 18.19 12.53
N PRO A 84 1.00 18.66 12.20
CA PRO A 84 -0.10 17.80 11.76
C PRO A 84 0.22 17.21 10.38
N PRO A 85 -0.26 16.00 10.07
CA PRO A 85 -0.14 15.45 8.72
C PRO A 85 -0.97 16.26 7.72
N ILE A 86 -0.61 16.21 6.46
CA ILE A 86 -1.21 17.01 5.38
C ILE A 86 -2.74 16.89 5.35
N TRP A 87 -3.31 15.73 5.61
CA TRP A 87 -4.76 15.54 5.60
C TRP A 87 -5.49 16.31 6.69
N GLU A 88 -4.88 16.56 7.86
CA GLU A 88 -5.47 17.46 8.87
C GLU A 88 -5.47 18.93 8.42
N ILE A 89 -4.38 19.35 7.75
CA ILE A 89 -4.29 20.71 7.18
C ILE A 89 -5.37 20.90 6.13
N LEU A 90 -5.57 19.90 5.26
CA LEU A 90 -6.60 19.93 4.22
C LEU A 90 -8.01 19.99 4.80
N LEU A 91 -8.30 19.22 5.85
CA LEU A 91 -9.59 19.26 6.55
C LEU A 91 -9.87 20.63 7.19
N LYS A 92 -8.86 21.27 7.80
CA LYS A 92 -8.98 22.64 8.34
C LYS A 92 -9.30 23.67 7.25
N ASN A 93 -8.90 23.38 6.00
CA ASN A 93 -9.22 24.19 4.82
C ASN A 93 -10.48 23.73 4.07
N ASN A 94 -11.35 22.96 4.74
CA ASN A 94 -12.62 22.47 4.18
C ASN A 94 -12.48 21.60 2.92
N LEU A 95 -11.32 20.96 2.69
CA LEU A 95 -11.14 20.00 1.63
C LEU A 95 -11.55 18.60 2.07
N SER A 96 -12.10 17.83 1.15
CA SER A 96 -12.49 16.45 1.42
C SER A 96 -11.32 15.49 1.23
N ILE A 97 -11.22 14.48 2.10
CA ILE A 97 -10.13 13.52 2.09
C ILE A 97 -10.60 12.07 2.04
N GLY A 98 -9.73 11.21 1.49
CA GLY A 98 -9.87 9.76 1.55
C GLY A 98 -8.50 9.13 1.84
N ILE A 99 -8.32 8.57 3.03
CA ILE A 99 -7.05 7.95 3.48
C ILE A 99 -7.19 6.43 3.47
N PHE A 100 -6.22 5.74 2.90
CA PHE A 100 -6.30 4.28 2.81
C PHE A 100 -4.94 3.60 3.04
N GLY A 101 -4.73 3.13 4.25
CA GLY A 101 -3.55 2.36 4.66
C GLY A 101 -2.28 3.16 4.91
N SER A 102 -2.29 4.49 4.76
CA SER A 102 -1.11 5.34 4.99
C SER A 102 -0.53 5.13 6.38
N LEU A 103 0.79 4.95 6.47
CA LEU A 103 1.45 4.60 7.72
C LEU A 103 1.27 5.67 8.80
N GLN A 104 1.06 5.24 10.04
CA GLN A 104 0.83 6.11 11.19
C GLN A 104 -0.40 7.01 11.04
N SER A 105 -1.41 6.56 10.31
CA SER A 105 -2.68 7.29 10.11
C SER A 105 -3.74 7.00 11.18
N PHE A 106 -3.50 6.07 12.11
CA PHE A 106 -4.41 5.85 13.24
C PHE A 106 -4.25 6.95 14.32
N PRO A 107 -5.33 7.42 14.98
CA PRO A 107 -6.74 7.06 14.78
C PRO A 107 -7.38 7.77 13.58
N PRO A 108 -8.51 7.23 13.05
CA PRO A 108 -9.29 7.94 12.04
C PRO A 108 -9.81 9.29 12.56
N ILE A 109 -9.76 10.30 11.72
CA ILE A 109 -10.22 11.64 12.08
C ILE A 109 -11.73 11.73 11.82
N ILE A 110 -12.50 12.06 12.86
CA ILE A 110 -13.94 12.28 12.75
C ILE A 110 -14.21 13.70 12.25
N ASN A 111 -14.59 13.81 10.96
CA ASN A 111 -14.92 15.08 10.33
C ASN A 111 -15.88 14.83 9.13
N LYS A 112 -16.82 15.73 8.86
CA LYS A 112 -17.80 15.63 7.75
C LYS A 112 -17.13 15.54 6.35
N ASN A 113 -15.93 16.06 6.21
CA ASN A 113 -15.16 16.06 4.97
C ASN A 113 -14.27 14.80 4.82
N VAL A 114 -14.21 13.92 5.82
CA VAL A 114 -13.62 12.58 5.67
C VAL A 114 -14.60 11.71 4.92
N LYS A 115 -14.26 11.33 3.69
CA LYS A 115 -15.13 10.52 2.83
C LYS A 115 -14.92 9.02 3.07
N PHE A 116 -13.68 8.62 3.33
CA PHE A 116 -13.29 7.30 3.82
C PHE A 116 -11.95 7.40 4.53
N TYR A 117 -11.74 6.52 5.51
CA TYR A 117 -10.50 6.47 6.26
C TYR A 117 -10.27 5.04 6.77
N LEU A 118 -9.33 4.34 6.17
CA LEU A 118 -8.83 3.06 6.63
C LEU A 118 -7.41 3.28 7.15
N PRO A 119 -7.16 3.18 8.46
CA PRO A 119 -5.80 3.27 8.99
C PRO A 119 -4.88 2.15 8.47
N ASP A 120 -3.59 2.31 8.73
CA ASP A 120 -2.59 1.31 8.36
C ASP A 120 -2.78 -0.05 9.04
N THR A 121 -2.01 -1.03 8.59
CA THR A 121 -2.09 -2.42 9.06
C THR A 121 -1.45 -2.67 10.42
N PHE A 122 -0.86 -1.64 11.04
CA PHE A 122 -0.31 -1.68 12.40
C PHE A 122 -1.20 -0.97 13.41
N ALA A 123 -2.36 -0.47 12.98
CA ALA A 123 -3.33 0.16 13.87
C ALA A 123 -3.69 -0.75 15.05
N PRO A 124 -3.83 -0.21 16.28
CA PRO A 124 -4.09 -1.01 17.48
C PRO A 124 -5.50 -1.59 17.52
N ASN A 125 -6.41 -1.05 16.72
CA ASN A 125 -7.78 -1.54 16.58
C ASN A 125 -8.29 -1.34 15.14
N TYR A 126 -9.55 -1.71 14.90
CA TYR A 126 -10.17 -1.74 13.58
C TYR A 126 -11.01 -0.50 13.23
N ASN A 127 -10.95 0.56 14.02
CA ASN A 127 -11.72 1.78 13.76
C ASN A 127 -11.41 2.32 12.35
N ALA A 128 -12.45 2.56 11.57
CA ALA A 128 -12.37 3.04 10.19
C ALA A 128 -13.62 3.87 9.83
N ILE A 129 -13.57 4.66 8.78
CA ILE A 129 -14.70 5.46 8.30
C ILE A 129 -14.93 5.16 6.81
N PRO A 130 -16.15 4.85 6.38
CA PRO A 130 -17.34 4.58 7.21
C PRO A 130 -17.21 3.25 7.98
N GLU A 131 -18.14 2.97 8.88
CA GLU A 131 -18.18 1.78 9.74
C GLU A 131 -18.09 0.46 8.95
N ASP A 132 -18.60 0.42 7.73
CA ASP A 132 -18.48 -0.75 6.86
C ASP A 132 -17.03 -1.18 6.62
N LEU A 133 -16.08 -0.22 6.58
CA LEU A 133 -14.65 -0.49 6.47
C LEU A 133 -14.06 -1.19 7.70
N GLU A 134 -14.68 -1.08 8.87
CA GLU A 134 -14.21 -1.79 10.07
C GLU A 134 -14.25 -3.30 9.90
N THR A 135 -15.26 -3.82 9.19
CA THR A 135 -15.34 -5.27 8.91
C THR A 135 -14.12 -5.73 8.10
N PHE A 136 -13.73 -4.94 7.11
CA PHE A 136 -12.53 -5.21 6.32
C PHE A 136 -11.26 -5.02 7.15
N GLN A 137 -11.17 -3.95 7.95
CA GLN A 137 -9.99 -3.69 8.79
C GLN A 137 -9.76 -4.81 9.82
N ARG A 138 -10.81 -5.37 10.40
CA ARG A 138 -10.71 -6.56 11.29
C ARG A 138 -10.03 -7.74 10.58
N PHE A 139 -10.44 -8.00 9.34
CA PHE A 139 -9.81 -9.04 8.51
C PHE A 139 -8.36 -8.67 8.15
N ASN A 140 -8.12 -7.43 7.71
CA ASN A 140 -6.83 -6.93 7.29
C ASN A 140 -5.78 -6.99 8.42
N LEU A 141 -6.10 -6.49 9.61
CA LEU A 141 -5.23 -6.54 10.78
C LEU A 141 -4.88 -7.97 11.19
N LYS A 142 -5.83 -8.90 11.10
CA LYS A 142 -5.59 -10.31 11.43
C LYS A 142 -4.64 -10.99 10.45
N ILE A 143 -4.75 -10.71 9.15
CA ILE A 143 -3.82 -11.24 8.15
C ILE A 143 -2.41 -10.73 8.41
N VAL A 144 -2.25 -9.43 8.68
CA VAL A 144 -0.93 -8.81 8.85
C VAL A 144 -0.29 -9.16 10.18
N SER A 145 -1.04 -9.17 11.28
CA SER A 145 -0.51 -9.54 12.61
C SER A 145 0.06 -10.96 12.68
N ASN A 146 -0.37 -11.82 11.77
CA ASN A 146 0.14 -13.19 11.64
C ASN A 146 1.35 -13.30 10.69
N ASN A 147 1.70 -12.22 9.98
CA ASN A 147 2.76 -12.19 8.97
C ASN A 147 4.10 -11.64 9.49
N SER A 148 4.49 -11.95 10.72
CA SER A 148 5.85 -11.72 11.21
C SER A 148 6.89 -12.57 10.45
N GLY A 149 6.93 -12.45 9.11
CA GLY A 149 7.89 -13.14 8.23
C GLY A 149 7.55 -14.58 7.85
N GLU A 150 6.66 -15.28 8.53
CA GLU A 150 6.22 -16.64 8.20
C GLU A 150 4.80 -16.68 7.64
N VAL A 151 4.61 -17.42 6.55
CA VAL A 151 3.28 -17.68 5.99
C VAL A 151 2.56 -18.67 6.91
N ARG A 152 1.83 -18.16 7.91
CA ARG A 152 1.03 -18.99 8.83
C ARG A 152 -0.26 -19.47 8.16
N SER A 153 -0.83 -20.54 8.72
CA SER A 153 -2.13 -21.04 8.32
C SER A 153 -3.22 -20.02 8.66
N ILE A 154 -4.22 -19.86 7.77
CA ILE A 154 -5.39 -19.02 8.01
C ILE A 154 -6.19 -19.64 9.17
N ARG A 155 -6.52 -18.83 10.18
CA ARG A 155 -7.32 -19.26 11.34
C ARG A 155 -8.82 -19.16 11.04
N PHE A 156 -9.62 -19.92 11.75
CA PHE A 156 -11.09 -19.91 11.61
C PHE A 156 -11.71 -18.51 11.76
N ILE A 157 -11.16 -17.69 12.66
CA ILE A 157 -11.63 -16.32 12.89
C ILE A 157 -11.43 -15.41 11.66
N GLU A 158 -10.35 -15.59 10.91
CA GLU A 158 -10.05 -14.83 9.68
C GLU A 158 -11.02 -15.22 8.57
N ILE A 159 -11.36 -16.50 8.49
CA ILE A 159 -12.36 -17.03 7.57
C ILE A 159 -13.72 -16.39 7.85
N LYS A 160 -14.12 -16.27 9.12
CA LYS A 160 -15.39 -15.63 9.51
C LYS A 160 -15.48 -14.17 9.04
N TYR A 161 -14.41 -13.38 9.24
CA TYR A 161 -14.38 -11.97 8.77
C TYR A 161 -14.34 -11.89 7.25
N PHE A 162 -13.62 -12.80 6.59
CA PHE A 162 -13.61 -12.90 5.14
C PHE A 162 -15.01 -13.15 4.57
N PHE A 163 -15.74 -14.12 5.10
CA PHE A 163 -17.13 -14.36 4.69
C PHE A 163 -18.04 -13.17 4.97
N LYS A 164 -17.88 -12.46 6.09
CA LYS A 164 -18.60 -11.21 6.34
C LYS A 164 -18.32 -10.15 5.27
N CYS A 165 -17.07 -10.04 4.80
CA CYS A 165 -16.72 -9.11 3.72
C CYS A 165 -17.38 -9.51 2.38
N ILE A 166 -17.54 -10.81 2.10
CA ILE A 166 -18.25 -11.28 0.91
C ILE A 166 -19.75 -10.96 1.02
N ILE A 167 -20.38 -11.30 2.14
CA ILE A 167 -21.82 -11.06 2.37
C ILE A 167 -22.16 -9.56 2.27
N LYS A 168 -21.28 -8.68 2.77
CA LYS A 168 -21.42 -7.23 2.66
C LYS A 168 -21.03 -6.65 1.30
N ASN A 169 -20.73 -7.50 0.30
CA ASN A 169 -20.23 -7.09 -1.03
C ASN A 169 -18.96 -6.20 -0.99
N ILE A 170 -18.19 -6.27 0.08
CA ILE A 170 -16.91 -5.55 0.23
C ILE A 170 -15.86 -6.20 -0.69
N ILE A 171 -15.88 -7.54 -0.78
CA ILE A 171 -15.01 -8.32 -1.68
C ILE A 171 -15.85 -8.76 -2.88
N GLY A 172 -15.52 -8.24 -4.05
CA GLY A 172 -16.20 -8.57 -5.30
C GLY A 172 -15.79 -9.95 -5.85
N ILE A 173 -16.59 -10.47 -6.78
CA ILE A 173 -16.39 -11.79 -7.44
C ILE A 173 -15.00 -11.89 -8.08
N LYS A 174 -14.50 -10.80 -8.65
CA LYS A 174 -13.18 -10.73 -9.29
C LYS A 174 -12.04 -10.99 -8.31
N SER A 175 -12.11 -10.38 -7.13
CA SER A 175 -11.13 -10.58 -6.07
C SER A 175 -11.23 -11.99 -5.47
N LEU A 176 -12.45 -12.52 -5.36
CA LEU A 176 -12.67 -13.89 -4.90
C LEU A 176 -12.04 -14.91 -5.86
N SER A 177 -12.18 -14.72 -7.19
CA SER A 177 -11.57 -15.62 -8.18
C SER A 177 -10.04 -15.64 -8.08
N ILE A 178 -9.40 -14.50 -7.79
CA ILE A 178 -7.94 -14.41 -7.60
C ILE A 178 -7.50 -15.19 -6.36
N ILE A 179 -8.27 -15.10 -5.27
CA ILE A 179 -7.99 -15.85 -4.04
C ILE A 179 -8.08 -17.35 -4.29
N ILE A 180 -9.18 -17.81 -4.92
CA ILE A 180 -9.39 -19.23 -5.25
C ILE A 180 -8.24 -19.72 -6.14
N PHE A 181 -7.90 -18.97 -7.19
CA PHE A 181 -6.80 -19.35 -8.09
C PHE A 181 -5.46 -19.46 -7.35
N GLN A 182 -5.16 -18.52 -6.44
CA GLN A 182 -3.94 -18.59 -5.63
C GLN A 182 -3.92 -19.84 -4.74
N ILE A 183 -5.05 -20.18 -4.10
CA ILE A 183 -5.17 -21.38 -3.26
C ILE A 183 -4.92 -22.65 -4.10
N LEU A 184 -5.51 -22.74 -5.29
CA LEU A 184 -5.28 -23.86 -6.21
C LEU A 184 -3.80 -23.99 -6.60
N LEU A 185 -3.13 -22.87 -6.91
CA LEU A 185 -1.69 -22.87 -7.19
C LEU A 185 -0.87 -23.38 -6.00
N GLU A 186 -1.26 -23.06 -4.77
CA GLU A 186 -0.56 -23.52 -3.56
C GLU A 186 -0.75 -25.00 -3.28
N ILE A 187 -1.93 -25.54 -3.60
CA ILE A 187 -2.20 -26.98 -3.53
C ILE A 187 -1.32 -27.73 -4.54
N ILE A 188 -1.21 -27.21 -5.78
CA ILE A 188 -0.37 -27.81 -6.83
C ILE A 188 1.12 -27.76 -6.45
N ASN A 189 1.59 -26.62 -5.89
CA ASN A 189 2.99 -26.48 -5.52
C ASN A 189 3.19 -25.46 -4.39
N LYS A 190 3.72 -25.92 -3.26
CA LYS A 190 3.99 -25.12 -2.05
C LYS A 190 4.85 -23.87 -2.31
N LYS A 191 5.66 -23.81 -3.38
CA LYS A 191 6.45 -22.62 -3.74
C LYS A 191 5.59 -21.37 -3.97
N TYR A 192 4.32 -21.54 -4.34
CA TYR A 192 3.39 -20.42 -4.56
C TYR A 192 2.91 -19.76 -3.26
N LYS A 193 3.13 -20.35 -2.07
CA LYS A 193 2.70 -19.78 -0.78
C LYS A 193 3.14 -18.34 -0.55
N ARG A 194 4.39 -17.99 -0.92
CA ARG A 194 4.91 -16.62 -0.79
C ARG A 194 4.10 -15.60 -1.59
N ARG A 195 3.56 -15.99 -2.75
CA ARG A 195 2.73 -15.11 -3.59
C ARG A 195 1.37 -14.80 -2.98
N ARG A 196 0.96 -15.51 -1.92
CA ARG A 196 -0.23 -15.19 -1.14
C ARG A 196 -0.19 -13.76 -0.59
N SER A 197 0.98 -13.24 -0.26
CA SER A 197 1.16 -11.86 0.21
C SER A 197 0.69 -10.81 -0.81
N LEU A 198 0.53 -11.17 -2.09
CA LEU A 198 -0.01 -10.28 -3.13
C LEU A 198 -1.55 -10.20 -3.12
N ILE A 199 -2.24 -11.07 -2.38
CA ILE A 199 -3.71 -11.05 -2.27
C ILE A 199 -4.15 -9.82 -1.49
N GLN A 200 -3.54 -9.57 -0.35
CA GLN A 200 -3.93 -8.46 0.54
C GLN A 200 -3.87 -7.09 -0.19
N PRO A 201 -2.76 -6.69 -0.86
CA PRO A 201 -2.71 -5.43 -1.59
C PRO A 201 -3.66 -5.38 -2.80
N HIS A 202 -4.02 -6.54 -3.36
CA HIS A 202 -5.05 -6.60 -4.39
C HIS A 202 -6.43 -6.27 -3.82
N LEU A 203 -6.81 -6.90 -2.71
CA LEU A 203 -8.08 -6.66 -2.02
C LEU A 203 -8.20 -5.24 -1.50
N THR A 204 -7.15 -4.73 -0.86
CA THR A 204 -7.13 -3.36 -0.32
C THR A 204 -7.27 -2.33 -1.44
N PHE A 205 -6.60 -2.55 -2.57
CA PHE A 205 -6.71 -1.64 -3.71
C PHE A 205 -8.10 -1.67 -4.35
N ASP A 206 -8.69 -2.85 -4.55
CA ASP A 206 -10.03 -2.97 -5.13
C ASP A 206 -11.05 -2.21 -4.27
N LEU A 207 -10.95 -2.33 -2.95
CA LEU A 207 -11.81 -1.61 -2.02
C LEU A 207 -11.55 -0.10 -2.05
N TYR A 208 -10.29 0.31 -1.97
CA TYR A 208 -9.89 1.71 -2.13
C TYR A 208 -10.45 2.31 -3.41
N TYR A 209 -10.29 1.63 -4.53
CA TYR A 209 -10.73 2.13 -5.85
C TYR A 209 -12.25 2.25 -5.97
N GLN A 210 -13.01 1.39 -5.28
CA GLN A 210 -14.47 1.53 -5.16
C GLN A 210 -14.84 2.80 -4.40
N TYR A 211 -14.21 3.05 -3.24
CA TYR A 211 -14.46 4.26 -2.45
C TYR A 211 -14.00 5.52 -3.15
N LEU A 212 -12.86 5.48 -3.84
CA LEU A 212 -12.36 6.60 -4.65
C LEU A 212 -13.36 6.97 -5.75
N LYS A 213 -13.87 6.00 -6.50
CA LYS A 213 -14.87 6.23 -7.56
C LYS A 213 -16.18 6.77 -7.01
N LYS A 214 -16.64 6.27 -5.88
CA LYS A 214 -17.90 6.65 -5.25
C LYS A 214 -17.85 8.07 -4.68
N HIS A 215 -16.79 8.43 -4.01
CA HIS A 215 -16.74 9.65 -3.20
C HIS A 215 -15.95 10.79 -3.83
N LYS A 216 -14.99 10.50 -4.71
CA LYS A 216 -14.16 11.48 -5.43
C LYS A 216 -13.64 12.63 -4.55
N PRO A 217 -12.94 12.34 -3.42
CA PRO A 217 -12.44 13.36 -2.50
C PRO A 217 -11.44 14.30 -3.18
N ASP A 218 -11.22 15.51 -2.62
CA ASP A 218 -10.23 16.44 -3.14
C ASP A 218 -8.79 15.92 -3.00
N PHE A 219 -8.53 15.14 -1.94
CA PHE A 219 -7.24 14.50 -1.67
C PHE A 219 -7.43 13.05 -1.27
N SER A 220 -6.61 12.16 -1.83
CA SER A 220 -6.64 10.76 -1.44
C SER A 220 -5.27 10.12 -1.44
N THR A 221 -5.05 9.17 -0.51
CA THR A 221 -3.86 8.35 -0.43
C THR A 221 -4.18 6.87 -0.50
N PHE A 222 -3.27 6.08 -1.05
CA PHE A 222 -3.31 4.62 -0.99
C PHE A 222 -1.91 4.07 -0.75
N PHE A 223 -1.71 3.45 0.41
CA PHE A 223 -0.43 2.83 0.78
C PHE A 223 -0.41 1.33 0.51
N THR A 224 0.72 0.83 0.03
CA THR A 224 0.96 -0.59 -0.18
C THR A 224 2.42 -0.99 0.02
N ASN A 225 2.64 -2.12 0.72
CA ASN A 225 3.97 -2.63 1.09
C ASN A 225 4.33 -3.96 0.38
N HIS A 226 3.55 -4.39 -0.59
CA HIS A 226 3.70 -5.72 -1.18
C HIS A 226 5.01 -5.92 -1.94
N LEU A 227 5.53 -4.85 -2.53
CA LEU A 227 6.76 -4.90 -3.30
C LEU A 227 7.97 -5.04 -2.37
N ALA A 228 8.04 -4.25 -1.29
CA ALA A 228 9.09 -4.36 -0.28
C ALA A 228 9.22 -5.79 0.24
N GLY A 229 8.12 -6.41 0.65
CA GLY A 229 8.12 -7.79 1.12
C GLY A 229 8.67 -8.79 0.10
N MET A 230 8.41 -8.60 -1.20
CA MET A 230 8.98 -9.45 -2.24
C MET A 230 10.46 -9.17 -2.47
N MET A 231 10.89 -7.91 -2.43
CA MET A 231 12.29 -7.52 -2.59
C MET A 231 13.17 -8.05 -1.46
N HIS A 232 12.76 -7.92 -0.22
CA HIS A 232 13.49 -8.41 0.96
C HIS A 232 13.82 -9.90 0.85
N TYR A 233 12.93 -10.71 0.26
CA TYR A 233 13.17 -12.14 0.09
C TYR A 233 13.94 -12.51 -1.18
N TYR A 234 13.82 -11.71 -2.24
CA TYR A 234 14.19 -12.16 -3.57
C TYR A 234 15.08 -11.20 -4.35
N TRP A 235 15.74 -10.24 -3.68
CA TRP A 235 16.67 -9.30 -4.32
C TRP A 235 17.79 -10.02 -5.07
N LEU A 236 18.40 -11.03 -4.45
CA LEU A 236 19.41 -11.86 -5.07
C LEU A 236 18.96 -12.49 -6.40
N ASP A 237 17.67 -12.82 -6.53
CA ASP A 237 17.15 -13.47 -7.73
C ASP A 237 16.98 -12.51 -8.91
N ILE A 238 16.93 -11.20 -8.66
CA ILE A 238 16.86 -10.15 -9.69
C ILE A 238 18.23 -9.55 -9.95
N PHE A 239 18.96 -9.22 -8.90
CA PHE A 239 20.25 -8.53 -8.94
C PHE A 239 21.35 -9.35 -8.26
N PRO A 240 21.74 -10.50 -8.83
CA PRO A 240 22.76 -11.37 -8.21
C PRO A 240 24.13 -10.69 -8.12
N ASN A 241 24.43 -9.73 -9.00
CA ASN A 241 25.70 -9.01 -9.02
C ASN A 241 25.87 -8.00 -7.87
N ASP A 242 24.80 -7.66 -7.14
CA ASP A 242 24.88 -6.83 -5.93
C ASP A 242 25.53 -7.58 -4.76
N PHE A 243 25.72 -8.89 -4.90
CA PHE A 243 26.27 -9.77 -3.87
C PHE A 243 27.69 -10.24 -4.27
N LYS A 244 28.70 -9.84 -3.50
CA LYS A 244 30.09 -10.32 -3.73
C LYS A 244 30.22 -11.84 -3.62
N LYS A 245 29.50 -12.44 -2.65
CA LYS A 245 29.43 -13.90 -2.43
C LYS A 245 27.96 -14.29 -2.20
N PRO A 246 27.22 -14.61 -3.27
CA PRO A 246 25.84 -15.03 -3.11
C PRO A 246 25.75 -16.36 -2.37
N TYR A 247 24.90 -16.44 -1.36
CA TYR A 247 24.72 -17.65 -0.53
C TYR A 247 24.01 -18.81 -1.26
N ARG A 248 23.46 -18.55 -2.44
CA ARG A 248 22.85 -19.53 -3.35
C ARG A 248 22.80 -18.98 -4.78
N LYS A 249 22.51 -19.85 -5.73
CA LYS A 249 22.24 -19.44 -7.11
C LYS A 249 20.86 -18.76 -7.24
N PRO A 250 20.70 -17.77 -8.13
CA PRO A 250 19.42 -17.14 -8.44
C PRO A 250 18.37 -18.16 -8.92
N ILE A 251 17.13 -18.00 -8.49
CA ILE A 251 16.01 -18.88 -8.84
C ILE A 251 15.00 -18.10 -9.70
N LEU A 252 14.77 -18.55 -10.91
CA LEU A 252 13.87 -17.90 -11.87
C LEU A 252 12.44 -17.72 -11.33
N PHE A 253 11.93 -18.67 -10.56
CA PHE A 253 10.59 -18.57 -9.95
C PHE A 253 10.49 -17.37 -8.97
N ASN A 254 11.53 -17.14 -8.17
CA ASN A 254 11.61 -16.04 -7.22
C ASN A 254 11.68 -14.69 -7.95
N LYS A 255 12.55 -14.58 -8.95
CA LYS A 255 12.59 -13.42 -9.86
C LYS A 255 11.22 -13.11 -10.45
N LYS A 256 10.52 -14.13 -10.99
CA LYS A 256 9.16 -13.98 -11.51
C LYS A 256 8.15 -13.54 -10.42
N SER A 257 8.40 -13.83 -9.14
CA SER A 257 7.52 -13.39 -8.04
C SER A 257 7.64 -11.90 -7.76
N VAL A 258 8.85 -11.33 -7.83
CA VAL A 258 9.04 -9.86 -7.75
C VAL A 258 8.44 -9.16 -8.97
N ILE A 259 8.63 -9.73 -10.17
CA ILE A 259 7.99 -9.16 -11.38
C ILE A 259 6.46 -9.16 -11.24
N LYS A 260 5.85 -10.20 -10.65
CA LYS A 260 4.40 -10.21 -10.38
C LYS A 260 3.97 -9.15 -9.38
N ALA A 261 4.80 -8.82 -8.38
CA ALA A 261 4.51 -7.71 -7.47
C ALA A 261 4.51 -6.36 -8.22
N LEU A 262 5.49 -6.16 -9.11
CA LEU A 262 5.53 -4.99 -10.00
C LEU A 262 4.35 -4.97 -10.98
N ASP A 263 3.94 -6.12 -11.54
CA ASP A 263 2.75 -6.21 -12.40
C ASP A 263 1.47 -5.81 -11.67
N LEU A 264 1.37 -6.10 -10.37
CA LEU A 264 0.25 -5.67 -9.55
C LEU A 264 0.27 -4.14 -9.37
N ALA A 265 1.42 -3.56 -9.02
CA ALA A 265 1.57 -2.11 -8.92
C ALA A 265 1.29 -1.42 -10.26
N ASP A 266 1.81 -1.95 -11.36
CA ASP A 266 1.57 -1.45 -12.72
C ASP A 266 0.09 -1.39 -13.07
N LYS A 267 -0.65 -2.46 -12.76
CA LYS A 267 -2.09 -2.52 -12.98
C LYS A 267 -2.84 -1.49 -12.12
N GLN A 268 -2.45 -1.33 -10.86
CA GLN A 268 -3.06 -0.38 -9.93
C GLN A 268 -2.83 1.06 -10.41
N ILE A 269 -1.59 1.40 -10.77
CA ILE A 269 -1.23 2.71 -11.33
C ILE A 269 -2.00 2.95 -12.65
N GLY A 270 -2.10 1.98 -13.54
CA GLY A 270 -2.86 2.12 -14.78
C GLY A 270 -4.34 2.46 -14.56
N LEU A 271 -4.97 1.86 -13.55
CA LEU A 271 -6.34 2.19 -13.16
C LEU A 271 -6.44 3.60 -12.58
N LEU A 272 -5.46 4.03 -11.78
CA LEU A 272 -5.42 5.38 -11.22
C LEU A 272 -5.11 6.45 -12.28
N MET A 273 -4.23 6.19 -13.24
CA MET A 273 -3.97 7.07 -14.37
C MET A 273 -5.25 7.34 -15.16
N LYS A 274 -5.98 6.27 -15.52
CA LYS A 274 -7.27 6.39 -16.21
C LYS A 274 -8.28 7.19 -15.38
N PHE A 275 -8.43 6.88 -14.11
CA PHE A 275 -9.34 7.59 -13.21
C PHE A 275 -8.96 9.07 -13.07
N ALA A 276 -7.68 9.37 -12.94
CA ALA A 276 -7.15 10.72 -12.80
C ALA A 276 -7.45 11.57 -14.05
N GLU A 277 -7.22 11.01 -15.24
CA GLU A 277 -7.56 11.64 -16.52
C GLU A 277 -9.06 11.94 -16.63
N GLU A 278 -9.92 10.93 -16.39
CA GLU A 278 -11.37 11.06 -16.48
C GLU A 278 -12.01 12.03 -15.47
N ASN A 279 -11.35 12.30 -14.34
CA ASN A 279 -11.90 13.06 -13.21
C ASN A 279 -11.07 14.29 -12.83
N SER A 280 -10.08 14.68 -13.64
CA SER A 280 -9.21 15.86 -13.44
C SER A 280 -8.46 15.81 -12.09
N TYR A 281 -7.82 14.67 -11.80
CA TYR A 281 -6.89 14.52 -10.69
C TYR A 281 -5.45 14.60 -11.17
N GLN A 282 -4.57 15.08 -10.29
CA GLN A 282 -3.15 14.78 -10.36
C GLN A 282 -2.90 13.43 -9.68
N LEU A 283 -1.98 12.64 -10.22
CA LEU A 283 -1.54 11.37 -9.64
C LEU A 283 -0.04 11.47 -9.33
N TRP A 284 0.31 11.22 -8.08
CA TRP A 284 1.68 11.20 -7.59
C TRP A 284 2.03 9.84 -7.02
#